data_a0965f22973751b19b97c9fdceaddc5a
#
_entry.id   a0965f22973751b19b97c9fdceaddc5a
#
_cell.length_a   1.000
_cell.length_b   1.000
_cell.length_c   1.000
_cell.angle_alpha   90.00
_cell.angle_beta   90.00
_cell.angle_gamma   90.00
#
_symmetry.space_group_name_H-M   'P 1'
#
loop_
_entity.id
_entity.type
_entity.pdbx_description
1 polymer ?
#
loop_
_entity_poly.entity_id
_entity_poly.type
_entity_poly.pdbx_seq_one_letter_code
_entity_poly.pdbx_strand_id
1 'polypeptide(L)'
;DRDNYPMFWGLPCIRAFHSIVPASIMEFYPEIGVTRDVASRPERSCKAIRYLFSVRYYFDEVTPDNLEPEGIDLPGFSYYDTQNGFHIYKNDYALPMGFTFDTYVSRSQWETYSESDRCNLLLRALVLEDDAVETYQKDMQKLPDAVHQMSDEDLLAECTERAKTACDSFTYNSKGFHATISTDHENLVFFSVPWEEGWSAEVNGEPVAIEKADIGFMAVPVAAGDSEITFTYHTPGLKAGALLSLGGLVLFAGYLTVAGIYNKRHPNPKTESICCVDYSTEETAN
;
A
#
# COMPACT_ATOMS: atom_id res chain seq x y z
N ASP A 1 -20.01 6.25 -6.96
CA ASP A 1 -18.78 6.01 -6.24
C ASP A 1 -17.65 5.74 -7.24
N ARG A 2 -16.55 6.53 -7.15
CA ARG A 2 -15.52 6.57 -8.19
C ARG A 2 -14.14 6.25 -7.62
N ASP A 3 -14.07 5.45 -6.56
CA ASP A 3 -12.84 5.17 -5.81
C ASP A 3 -11.69 4.64 -6.68
N ASN A 4 -11.96 3.83 -7.70
CA ASN A 4 -10.91 3.17 -8.48
C ASN A 4 -10.70 3.79 -9.88
N TYR A 5 -11.24 4.96 -10.17
CA TYR A 5 -11.07 5.60 -11.49
C TYR A 5 -9.61 5.78 -11.90
N PRO A 6 -8.69 6.26 -11.02
CA PRO A 6 -7.28 6.40 -11.42
C PRO A 6 -6.63 5.08 -11.85
N MET A 7 -7.06 3.93 -11.31
CA MET A 7 -6.56 2.61 -11.75
C MET A 7 -6.86 2.33 -13.22
N PHE A 8 -8.04 2.74 -13.73
CA PHE A 8 -8.38 2.61 -15.15
C PHE A 8 -7.55 3.54 -16.02
N TRP A 9 -7.03 4.63 -15.46
CA TRP A 9 -6.13 5.56 -16.15
C TRP A 9 -4.66 5.16 -16.01
N GLY A 10 -4.36 4.07 -15.29
CA GLY A 10 -2.99 3.63 -15.01
C GLY A 10 -2.23 4.53 -14.05
N LEU A 11 -2.94 5.26 -13.20
CA LEU A 11 -2.37 6.17 -12.21
C LEU A 11 -2.46 5.56 -10.81
N PRO A 12 -1.39 5.63 -9.99
CA PRO A 12 -1.48 5.32 -8.57
C PRO A 12 -2.37 6.34 -7.86
N CYS A 13 -3.11 5.90 -6.85
CA CYS A 13 -3.99 6.78 -6.09
C CYS A 13 -4.07 6.37 -4.62
N ILE A 14 -4.37 7.35 -3.76
CA ILE A 14 -4.57 7.14 -2.32
C ILE A 14 -6.04 6.87 -1.95
N ARG A 15 -6.96 7.13 -2.87
CA ARG A 15 -8.38 6.80 -2.73
C ARG A 15 -8.69 5.53 -3.52
N ALA A 16 -8.98 4.45 -2.83
CA ALA A 16 -9.15 3.15 -3.46
C ALA A 16 -10.17 2.28 -2.71
N PHE A 17 -10.86 1.45 -3.45
CA PHE A 17 -11.71 0.38 -2.93
C PHE A 17 -10.99 -0.96 -3.16
N HIS A 18 -10.58 -1.61 -2.06
CA HIS A 18 -9.91 -2.91 -2.06
C HIS A 18 -10.44 -3.77 -0.93
N SER A 19 -10.81 -5.00 -1.23
CA SER A 19 -11.20 -5.99 -0.21
C SER A 19 -10.01 -6.62 0.50
N ILE A 20 -8.84 -6.63 -0.15
CA ILE A 20 -7.58 -7.16 0.40
C ILE A 20 -6.59 -6.02 0.43
N VAL A 21 -6.05 -5.72 1.60
CA VAL A 21 -5.07 -4.65 1.82
C VAL A 21 -3.97 -5.15 2.77
N PRO A 22 -2.77 -4.55 2.71
CA PRO A 22 -1.73 -4.77 3.70
C PRO A 22 -2.23 -4.52 5.12
N ALA A 23 -1.86 -5.38 6.09
CA ALA A 23 -2.23 -5.21 7.48
C ALA A 23 -1.72 -3.87 8.04
N SER A 24 -0.56 -3.43 7.61
CA SER A 24 0.05 -2.16 7.98
C SER A 24 -0.82 -0.93 7.63
N ILE A 25 -1.57 -0.99 6.53
CA ILE A 25 -2.54 0.07 6.18
C ILE A 25 -3.75 0.05 7.10
N MET A 26 -4.19 -1.13 7.56
CA MET A 26 -5.25 -1.25 8.55
C MET A 26 -4.82 -0.74 9.94
N GLU A 27 -3.52 -0.75 10.23
CA GLU A 27 -2.94 -0.15 11.44
C GLU A 27 -2.81 1.37 11.32
N PHE A 28 -2.31 1.87 10.19
CA PHE A 28 -2.00 3.28 10.00
C PHE A 28 -3.24 4.20 9.96
N TYR A 29 -4.25 3.89 9.15
CA TYR A 29 -5.37 4.82 8.93
C TYR A 29 -6.17 5.15 10.19
N PRO A 30 -6.50 4.20 11.09
CA PRO A 30 -7.17 4.52 12.35
C PRO A 30 -6.37 5.46 13.25
N GLU A 31 -5.04 5.40 13.22
CA GLU A 31 -4.16 6.26 14.01
C GLU A 31 -4.31 7.75 13.70
N ILE A 32 -4.75 8.07 12.50
CA ILE A 32 -4.97 9.44 12.02
C ILE A 32 -6.46 9.75 11.78
N GLY A 33 -7.35 9.02 12.43
CA GLY A 33 -8.81 9.24 12.37
C GLY A 33 -9.47 8.86 11.03
N VAL A 34 -8.78 8.14 10.15
CA VAL A 34 -9.37 7.69 8.87
C VAL A 34 -10.01 6.32 9.04
N THR A 35 -11.32 6.26 8.88
CA THR A 35 -12.01 4.97 8.86
C THR A 35 -11.59 4.16 7.63
N ARG A 36 -11.07 2.96 7.86
CA ARG A 36 -10.69 2.02 6.82
C ARG A 36 -11.49 0.72 6.97
N ASP A 37 -12.38 0.50 6.02
CA ASP A 37 -13.09 -0.77 5.86
C ASP A 37 -12.59 -1.50 4.58
N VAL A 38 -13.40 -1.53 3.52
CA VAL A 38 -13.01 -2.00 2.17
C VAL A 38 -12.52 -0.86 1.27
N ALA A 39 -12.55 0.37 1.74
CA ALA A 39 -12.14 1.54 0.98
C ALA A 39 -11.24 2.46 1.81
N SER A 40 -10.20 3.02 1.18
CA SER A 40 -9.40 4.12 1.72
C SER A 40 -9.92 5.42 1.14
N ARG A 41 -10.39 6.32 2.01
CA ARG A 41 -10.92 7.63 1.62
C ARG A 41 -10.38 8.71 2.56
N PRO A 42 -9.09 9.06 2.46
CA PRO A 42 -8.50 10.07 3.34
C PRO A 42 -9.24 11.39 3.19
N GLU A 43 -9.74 11.90 4.32
CA GLU A 43 -10.43 13.17 4.37
C GLU A 43 -9.48 14.35 4.12
N ARG A 44 -10.05 15.52 3.74
CA ARG A 44 -9.24 16.73 3.53
C ARG A 44 -8.68 17.30 4.82
N SER A 45 -9.29 16.99 5.96
CA SER A 45 -8.88 17.48 7.28
C SER A 45 -7.46 17.07 7.66
N CYS A 46 -7.00 15.86 7.30
CA CYS A 46 -5.61 15.47 7.43
C CYS A 46 -4.85 15.87 6.14
N LYS A 47 -4.45 17.16 6.05
CA LYS A 47 -3.81 17.74 4.87
C LYS A 47 -2.46 17.07 4.59
N ALA A 48 -1.66 16.81 5.62
CA ALA A 48 -0.29 16.27 5.54
C ALA A 48 -0.19 14.93 4.79
N ILE A 49 -1.20 14.07 4.87
CA ILE A 49 -1.18 12.75 4.23
C ILE A 49 -0.99 12.83 2.70
N ARG A 50 -1.45 13.90 2.06
CA ARG A 50 -1.31 14.07 0.61
C ARG A 50 0.12 14.31 0.18
N TYR A 51 0.89 15.00 1.01
CA TYR A 51 2.31 15.25 0.77
C TYR A 51 3.13 14.01 1.13
N LEU A 52 2.85 13.37 2.27
CA LEU A 52 3.47 12.12 2.68
C LEU A 52 3.34 11.02 1.60
N PHE A 53 2.21 10.97 0.91
CA PHE A 53 1.92 10.00 -0.15
C PHE A 53 2.23 10.52 -1.56
N SER A 54 3.01 11.59 -1.67
CA SER A 54 3.47 12.12 -2.96
C SER A 54 2.34 12.46 -3.94
N VAL A 55 1.17 12.90 -3.42
CA VAL A 55 0.02 13.24 -4.24
C VAL A 55 0.31 14.48 -5.08
N ARG A 56 0.35 14.30 -6.39
CA ARG A 56 0.64 15.37 -7.35
C ARG A 56 -0.61 16.04 -7.89
N TYR A 57 -1.72 15.31 -8.02
CA TYR A 57 -2.97 15.84 -8.57
C TYR A 57 -4.15 15.46 -7.69
N TYR A 58 -5.10 16.39 -7.57
CA TYR A 58 -6.39 16.18 -6.95
C TYR A 58 -7.47 16.35 -8.00
N PHE A 59 -8.35 15.37 -8.12
CA PHE A 59 -9.47 15.36 -9.07
C PHE A 59 -10.77 15.60 -8.31
N ASP A 60 -11.41 16.73 -8.57
CA ASP A 60 -12.71 17.09 -8.01
C ASP A 60 -13.78 16.91 -9.07
N GLU A 61 -14.80 16.12 -8.78
CA GLU A 61 -15.87 15.83 -9.75
C GLU A 61 -16.70 17.08 -10.02
N VAL A 62 -16.90 17.40 -11.30
CA VAL A 62 -17.80 18.47 -11.70
C VAL A 62 -19.23 18.04 -11.42
N THR A 63 -19.93 18.83 -10.59
CA THR A 63 -21.34 18.65 -10.20
C THR A 63 -22.12 19.91 -10.52
N PRO A 64 -23.45 19.92 -10.43
CA PRO A 64 -24.24 21.15 -10.59
C PRO A 64 -23.86 22.27 -9.60
N ASP A 65 -23.25 21.89 -8.46
CA ASP A 65 -22.92 22.83 -7.38
C ASP A 65 -21.51 23.44 -7.54
N ASN A 66 -20.64 22.88 -8.42
CA ASN A 66 -19.28 23.35 -8.69
C ASN A 66 -18.97 23.38 -10.19
N LEU A 67 -19.83 23.96 -11.01
CA LEU A 67 -19.63 24.04 -12.47
C LEU A 67 -18.36 24.80 -12.85
N GLU A 68 -18.00 25.81 -12.09
CA GLU A 68 -16.76 26.57 -12.24
C GLU A 68 -15.73 26.11 -11.20
N PRO A 69 -14.45 26.01 -11.54
CA PRO A 69 -13.42 25.61 -10.59
C PRO A 69 -13.24 26.66 -9.51
N GLU A 70 -13.41 26.29 -8.27
CA GLU A 70 -13.16 27.13 -7.09
C GLU A 70 -11.83 26.75 -6.44
N GLY A 71 -11.32 27.60 -5.53
CA GLY A 71 -10.19 27.24 -4.67
C GLY A 71 -10.55 26.07 -3.76
N ILE A 72 -9.61 25.13 -3.57
CA ILE A 72 -9.79 24.00 -2.65
C ILE A 72 -9.03 24.25 -1.33
N ASP A 73 -9.57 23.75 -0.22
CA ASP A 73 -8.91 23.80 1.08
C ASP A 73 -7.79 22.76 1.20
N LEU A 74 -6.81 22.88 0.29
CA LEU A 74 -5.57 22.10 0.29
C LEU A 74 -4.43 23.07 -0.08
N PRO A 75 -3.55 23.45 0.86
CA PRO A 75 -2.48 24.38 0.62
C PRO A 75 -1.55 23.86 -0.50
N GLY A 76 -1.02 24.77 -1.31
CA GLY A 76 -0.15 24.42 -2.43
C GLY A 76 -0.80 23.73 -3.62
N PHE A 77 -2.11 23.46 -3.59
CA PHE A 77 -2.86 23.00 -4.74
C PHE A 77 -3.47 24.18 -5.49
N SER A 78 -3.24 24.24 -6.79
CA SER A 78 -3.79 25.26 -7.68
C SER A 78 -4.57 24.61 -8.82
N TYR A 79 -5.62 25.29 -9.31
CA TYR A 79 -6.37 24.83 -10.48
C TYR A 79 -5.43 24.65 -11.67
N TYR A 80 -5.52 23.51 -12.32
CA TYR A 80 -4.68 23.14 -13.45
C TYR A 80 -5.49 23.02 -14.75
N ASP A 81 -6.61 22.27 -14.72
CA ASP A 81 -7.41 21.99 -15.92
C ASP A 81 -8.79 21.44 -15.56
N THR A 82 -9.69 21.35 -16.55
CA THR A 82 -10.96 20.63 -16.42
C THR A 82 -11.10 19.65 -17.58
N GLN A 83 -11.08 18.35 -17.27
CA GLN A 83 -11.18 17.28 -18.27
C GLN A 83 -12.06 16.15 -17.76
N ASN A 84 -12.79 15.51 -18.68
CA ASN A 84 -13.56 14.28 -18.42
C ASN A 84 -14.51 14.38 -17.24
N GLY A 85 -15.06 15.58 -16.96
CA GLY A 85 -15.96 15.82 -15.84
C GLY A 85 -15.28 15.98 -14.49
N PHE A 86 -14.00 16.36 -14.48
CA PHE A 86 -13.24 16.68 -13.27
C PHE A 86 -12.54 18.03 -13.39
N HIS A 87 -12.60 18.83 -12.33
CA HIS A 87 -11.64 19.88 -12.08
C HIS A 87 -10.37 19.26 -11.52
N ILE A 88 -9.24 19.54 -12.12
CA ILE A 88 -7.93 18.99 -11.78
C ILE A 88 -7.12 20.07 -11.09
N TYR A 89 -6.64 19.79 -9.91
CA TYR A 89 -5.74 20.68 -9.15
C TYR A 89 -4.37 20.03 -9.04
N LYS A 90 -3.34 20.82 -9.31
CA LYS A 90 -1.94 20.39 -9.23
C LYS A 90 -1.34 20.84 -7.91
N ASN A 91 -0.63 19.93 -7.26
CA ASN A 91 0.16 20.23 -6.06
C ASN A 91 1.57 20.68 -6.46
N ASP A 92 1.88 21.93 -6.23
CA ASP A 92 3.22 22.50 -6.50
C ASP A 92 4.26 22.15 -5.43
N TYR A 93 3.82 21.56 -4.31
CA TYR A 93 4.63 21.06 -3.20
C TYR A 93 4.61 19.53 -3.10
N ALA A 94 4.28 18.82 -4.17
CA ALA A 94 4.28 17.36 -4.18
C ALA A 94 5.70 16.83 -3.92
N LEU A 95 5.87 16.06 -2.86
CA LEU A 95 7.13 15.42 -2.56
C LEU A 95 7.42 14.29 -3.55
N PRO A 96 8.66 14.10 -4.00
CA PRO A 96 9.07 12.87 -4.63
C PRO A 96 8.87 11.68 -3.70
N MET A 97 8.71 10.47 -4.26
CA MET A 97 8.67 9.25 -3.47
C MET A 97 10.07 8.95 -2.94
N GLY A 98 10.17 8.75 -1.63
CA GLY A 98 11.44 8.56 -0.92
C GLY A 98 12.05 9.89 -0.47
N PHE A 99 12.20 10.09 0.85
CA PHE A 99 12.85 11.25 1.45
C PHE A 99 13.28 10.93 2.90
N THR A 100 14.11 11.79 3.48
CA THR A 100 14.61 11.59 4.84
C THR A 100 13.95 12.55 5.84
N PHE A 101 14.07 12.22 7.11
CA PHE A 101 13.70 13.08 8.24
C PHE A 101 14.92 13.32 9.13
N ASP A 102 15.02 14.52 9.71
CA ASP A 102 16.05 14.85 10.70
C ASP A 102 15.57 14.57 12.13
N THR A 103 14.25 14.37 12.29
CA THR A 103 13.61 14.17 13.60
C THR A 103 12.79 12.86 13.60
N TYR A 104 12.69 12.26 14.80
CA TYR A 104 11.87 11.09 15.01
C TYR A 104 10.93 11.26 16.22
N VAL A 105 9.90 10.44 16.25
CA VAL A 105 9.01 10.20 17.38
C VAL A 105 8.99 8.68 17.64
N SER A 106 9.11 8.25 18.88
CA SER A 106 8.96 6.83 19.19
C SER A 106 7.48 6.41 19.14
N ARG A 107 7.22 5.13 18.90
CA ARG A 107 5.85 4.57 18.89
C ARG A 107 5.12 4.89 20.20
N SER A 108 5.76 4.70 21.37
CA SER A 108 5.20 5.02 22.67
C SER A 108 4.83 6.50 22.80
N GLN A 109 5.64 7.40 22.29
CA GLN A 109 5.36 8.85 22.29
C GLN A 109 4.20 9.19 21.35
N TRP A 110 4.18 8.60 20.14
CA TRP A 110 3.10 8.78 19.17
C TRP A 110 1.72 8.44 19.76
N GLU A 111 1.61 7.37 20.55
CA GLU A 111 0.37 6.95 21.17
C GLU A 111 -0.21 7.95 22.16
N THR A 112 0.61 8.87 22.68
CA THR A 112 0.15 9.94 23.58
C THR A 112 -0.53 11.10 22.87
N TYR A 113 -0.37 11.23 21.55
CA TYR A 113 -0.91 12.35 20.76
C TYR A 113 -2.35 12.07 20.32
N SER A 114 -3.14 13.16 20.16
CA SER A 114 -4.46 13.09 19.55
C SER A 114 -4.37 12.79 18.05
N GLU A 115 -5.44 12.28 17.43
CA GLU A 115 -5.50 12.03 15.98
C GLU A 115 -5.16 13.30 15.15
N SER A 116 -5.62 14.47 15.59
CA SER A 116 -5.31 15.75 14.95
C SER A 116 -3.83 16.10 15.04
N ASP A 117 -3.20 15.87 16.20
CA ASP A 117 -1.77 16.12 16.37
C ASP A 117 -0.94 15.15 15.55
N ARG A 118 -1.35 13.88 15.48
CA ARG A 118 -0.71 12.86 14.66
C ARG A 118 -0.69 13.25 13.18
N CYS A 119 -1.82 13.76 12.64
CA CYS A 119 -1.84 14.29 11.28
C CYS A 119 -0.79 15.41 11.05
N ASN A 120 -0.58 16.27 12.05
CA ASN A 120 0.40 17.36 11.95
C ASN A 120 1.85 16.86 12.05
N LEU A 121 2.07 15.71 12.66
CA LEU A 121 3.41 15.13 12.83
C LEU A 121 3.95 14.43 11.58
N LEU A 122 3.09 13.93 10.71
CA LEU A 122 3.44 13.08 9.55
C LEU A 122 4.52 13.64 8.61
N LEU A 123 4.75 14.95 8.58
CA LEU A 123 5.81 15.56 7.76
C LEU A 123 6.94 16.16 8.60
N ARG A 124 6.80 16.14 9.93
CA ARG A 124 7.79 16.75 10.84
C ARG A 124 8.76 15.74 11.40
N ALA A 125 8.30 14.52 11.66
CA ALA A 125 9.11 13.50 12.29
C ALA A 125 8.71 12.11 11.77
N LEU A 126 9.70 11.25 11.63
CA LEU A 126 9.50 9.84 11.33
C LEU A 126 9.06 9.10 12.59
N VAL A 127 7.96 8.37 12.54
CA VAL A 127 7.56 7.51 13.65
C VAL A 127 8.34 6.20 13.57
N LEU A 128 9.13 5.91 14.60
CA LEU A 128 9.92 4.68 14.72
C LEU A 128 9.31 3.76 15.78
N GLU A 129 9.34 2.46 15.55
CA GLU A 129 9.08 1.47 16.59
C GLU A 129 10.10 1.63 17.73
N ASP A 130 9.70 1.36 18.96
CA ASP A 130 10.52 1.65 20.14
C ASP A 130 11.87 0.92 20.15
N ASP A 131 11.96 -0.27 19.57
CA ASP A 131 13.19 -1.04 19.39
C ASP A 131 14.12 -0.45 18.31
N ALA A 132 13.56 0.14 17.26
CA ALA A 132 14.33 0.83 16.21
C ALA A 132 14.95 2.13 16.73
N VAL A 133 14.33 2.81 17.70
CA VAL A 133 14.85 4.04 18.29
C VAL A 133 16.26 3.85 18.84
N GLU A 134 16.57 2.74 19.51
CA GLU A 134 17.90 2.51 20.08
C GLU A 134 18.99 2.51 19.00
N THR A 135 18.66 2.05 17.79
CA THR A 135 19.57 1.98 16.67
C THR A 135 19.81 3.33 16.00
N TYR A 136 18.72 4.11 15.77
CA TYR A 136 18.75 5.29 14.89
C TYR A 136 18.76 6.64 15.64
N GLN A 137 18.55 6.69 16.95
CA GLN A 137 18.54 7.92 17.75
C GLN A 137 19.86 8.73 17.68
N LYS A 138 20.97 8.12 17.28
CA LYS A 138 22.26 8.81 17.11
C LYS A 138 22.32 9.68 15.86
N ASP A 139 21.51 9.34 14.83
CA ASP A 139 21.52 9.94 13.51
C ASP A 139 20.36 10.92 13.33
N MET A 140 19.37 10.89 14.22
CA MET A 140 18.16 11.72 14.19
C MET A 140 17.91 12.39 15.53
N GLN A 141 17.27 13.57 15.53
CA GLN A 141 16.90 14.25 16.75
C GLN A 141 15.50 13.83 17.23
N LYS A 142 15.34 13.60 18.52
CA LYS A 142 14.00 13.36 19.08
C LYS A 142 13.17 14.65 18.97
N LEU A 143 11.95 14.54 18.43
CA LEU A 143 11.02 15.65 18.37
C LEU A 143 10.68 16.10 19.82
N PRO A 144 10.70 17.41 20.15
CA PRO A 144 10.24 17.92 21.42
C PRO A 144 8.78 17.54 21.71
N ASP A 145 8.43 17.32 22.99
CA ASP A 145 7.11 16.85 23.41
C ASP A 145 5.96 17.84 23.10
N ALA A 146 6.27 19.13 22.85
CA ALA A 146 5.27 20.14 22.51
C ALA A 146 4.92 20.05 21.01
N VAL A 147 3.79 19.44 20.71
CA VAL A 147 3.20 19.50 19.36
C VAL A 147 2.38 20.77 19.23
N HIS A 148 2.78 21.66 18.33
CA HIS A 148 1.98 22.81 17.97
C HIS A 148 1.10 22.48 16.77
N GLN A 149 -0.11 23.02 16.73
CA GLN A 149 -0.92 22.98 15.51
C GLN A 149 -0.13 23.58 14.37
N MET A 150 -0.12 22.89 13.25
CA MET A 150 0.59 23.33 12.04
C MET A 150 -0.32 24.24 11.24
N SER A 151 0.15 25.45 10.94
CA SER A 151 -0.50 26.31 9.95
C SER A 151 -0.29 25.78 8.54
N ASP A 152 -1.04 26.30 7.56
CA ASP A 152 -0.83 25.93 6.16
C ASP A 152 0.56 26.37 5.66
N GLU A 153 1.09 27.50 6.16
CA GLU A 153 2.45 27.95 5.86
C GLU A 153 3.49 27.00 6.44
N ASP A 154 3.31 26.53 7.69
CA ASP A 154 4.23 25.57 8.31
C ASP A 154 4.24 24.25 7.52
N LEU A 155 3.06 23.77 7.09
CA LEU A 155 2.93 22.56 6.29
C LEU A 155 3.72 22.67 4.97
N LEU A 156 3.59 23.80 4.26
CA LEU A 156 4.32 24.02 3.01
C LEU A 156 5.83 24.21 3.26
N ALA A 157 6.22 24.77 4.39
CA ALA A 157 7.63 24.88 4.79
C ALA A 157 8.22 23.47 5.03
N GLU A 158 7.52 22.59 5.74
CA GLU A 158 7.96 21.19 5.93
C GLU A 158 8.06 20.43 4.59
N CYS A 159 7.11 20.62 3.67
CA CYS A 159 7.23 20.05 2.33
C CYS A 159 8.47 20.54 1.60
N THR A 160 8.80 21.83 1.74
CA THR A 160 9.99 22.42 1.13
C THR A 160 11.28 21.82 1.71
N GLU A 161 11.33 21.59 3.01
CA GLU A 161 12.48 20.94 3.66
C GLU A 161 12.61 19.48 3.23
N ARG A 162 11.52 18.70 3.28
CA ARG A 162 11.53 17.29 2.82
C ARG A 162 11.92 17.15 1.34
N ALA A 163 11.54 18.10 0.48
CA ALA A 163 11.92 18.09 -0.92
C ALA A 163 13.44 18.21 -1.14
N LYS A 164 14.20 18.83 -0.22
CA LYS A 164 15.65 18.94 -0.32
C LYS A 164 16.38 17.62 -0.07
N THR A 165 15.76 16.74 0.68
CA THR A 165 16.30 15.43 1.09
C THR A 165 15.53 14.27 0.46
N ALA A 166 14.84 14.54 -0.65
CA ALA A 166 14.11 13.52 -1.41
C ALA A 166 14.99 12.80 -2.41
N CYS A 167 14.56 11.61 -2.83
CA CYS A 167 15.23 10.84 -3.85
C CYS A 167 15.31 11.59 -5.18
N ASP A 168 16.47 11.50 -5.85
CA ASP A 168 16.72 12.06 -7.18
C ASP A 168 15.93 11.32 -8.26
N SER A 169 15.73 10.01 -8.05
CA SER A 169 14.94 9.18 -8.95
C SER A 169 14.10 8.15 -8.18
N PHE A 170 12.94 7.83 -8.75
CA PHE A 170 12.09 6.73 -8.27
C PHE A 170 11.40 6.06 -9.45
N THR A 171 11.60 4.76 -9.58
CA THR A 171 10.95 3.94 -10.62
C THR A 171 10.38 2.67 -9.99
N TYR A 172 9.26 2.16 -10.54
CA TYR A 172 8.63 0.95 -10.02
C TYR A 172 8.14 0.04 -11.14
N ASN A 173 7.99 -1.22 -10.82
CA ASN A 173 7.41 -2.24 -11.70
C ASN A 173 6.62 -3.28 -10.88
N SER A 174 6.15 -4.36 -11.49
CA SER A 174 5.38 -5.41 -10.81
C SER A 174 6.17 -6.25 -9.79
N LYS A 175 7.48 -6.05 -9.66
CA LYS A 175 8.35 -6.80 -8.73
C LYS A 175 8.83 -5.95 -7.56
N GLY A 176 8.74 -4.63 -7.66
CA GLY A 176 9.24 -3.72 -6.65
C GLY A 176 9.56 -2.34 -7.20
N PHE A 177 10.49 -1.65 -6.55
CA PHE A 177 10.88 -0.31 -6.95
C PHE A 177 12.37 -0.06 -6.73
N HIS A 178 12.87 0.96 -7.39
CA HIS A 178 14.25 1.40 -7.35
C HIS A 178 14.29 2.92 -7.17
N ALA A 179 15.19 3.40 -6.33
CA ALA A 179 15.40 4.82 -6.05
C ALA A 179 16.87 5.15 -5.92
N THR A 180 17.24 6.39 -6.17
CA THR A 180 18.57 6.93 -5.90
C THR A 180 18.43 8.17 -5.02
N ILE A 181 19.37 8.33 -4.09
CA ILE A 181 19.40 9.48 -3.16
C ILE A 181 20.85 9.80 -2.83
N SER A 182 21.12 11.10 -2.59
CA SER A 182 22.39 11.57 -2.01
C SER A 182 22.09 12.22 -0.67
N THR A 183 22.80 11.80 0.41
CA THR A 183 22.59 12.30 1.77
C THR A 183 23.91 12.83 2.35
N ASP A 184 23.84 13.88 3.15
CA ASP A 184 25.03 14.48 3.79
C ASP A 184 25.53 13.66 4.99
N HIS A 185 24.67 12.85 5.59
CA HIS A 185 24.96 12.00 6.76
C HIS A 185 24.14 10.69 6.70
N GLU A 186 24.48 9.74 7.55
CA GLU A 186 23.73 8.51 7.74
C GLU A 186 22.29 8.83 8.16
N ASN A 187 21.30 8.25 7.51
CA ASN A 187 19.88 8.51 7.78
C ASN A 187 18.99 7.35 7.34
N LEU A 188 17.70 7.42 7.65
CA LEU A 188 16.65 6.55 7.15
C LEU A 188 15.92 7.21 5.97
N VAL A 189 15.87 6.52 4.83
CA VAL A 189 15.04 6.94 3.69
C VAL A 189 13.67 6.31 3.82
N PHE A 190 12.67 7.14 4.04
CA PHE A 190 11.27 6.76 4.16
C PHE A 190 10.61 6.62 2.79
N PHE A 191 9.80 5.57 2.64
CA PHE A 191 8.95 5.34 1.47
C PHE A 191 7.51 5.11 1.92
N SER A 192 6.57 5.90 1.40
CA SER A 192 5.14 5.71 1.66
C SER A 192 4.55 4.49 0.92
N VAL A 193 5.29 3.38 0.97
CA VAL A 193 4.91 2.07 0.46
C VAL A 193 4.55 1.19 1.65
N PRO A 194 3.37 0.52 1.66
CA PRO A 194 2.94 -0.30 2.79
C PRO A 194 3.95 -1.39 3.15
N TRP A 195 4.24 -1.50 4.44
CA TRP A 195 5.11 -2.55 4.96
C TRP A 195 4.43 -3.92 4.92
N GLU A 196 5.13 -4.93 4.41
CA GLU A 196 4.73 -6.33 4.42
C GLU A 196 5.96 -7.25 4.50
N GLU A 197 5.80 -8.45 5.07
CA GLU A 197 6.87 -9.45 5.21
C GLU A 197 7.49 -9.89 3.88
N GLY A 198 6.79 -9.68 2.76
CA GLY A 198 7.27 -10.07 1.43
C GLY A 198 8.33 -9.16 0.83
N TRP A 199 8.60 -8.01 1.43
CA TRP A 199 9.62 -7.08 0.97
C TRP A 199 11.03 -7.47 1.39
N SER A 200 11.97 -7.26 0.50
CA SER A 200 13.42 -7.24 0.75
C SER A 200 14.02 -5.99 0.16
N ALA A 201 15.07 -5.46 0.77
CA ALA A 201 15.75 -4.25 0.31
C ALA A 201 17.27 -4.47 0.22
N GLU A 202 17.85 -3.80 -0.76
CA GLU A 202 19.30 -3.69 -0.95
C GLU A 202 19.67 -2.21 -1.09
N VAL A 203 20.76 -1.81 -0.48
CA VAL A 203 21.38 -0.49 -0.66
C VAL A 203 22.77 -0.70 -1.22
N ASN A 204 23.06 -0.12 -2.39
CA ASN A 204 24.31 -0.31 -3.13
C ASN A 204 24.65 -1.80 -3.41
N GLY A 205 23.62 -2.63 -3.61
CA GLY A 205 23.75 -4.06 -3.86
C GLY A 205 23.94 -4.93 -2.61
N GLU A 206 23.97 -4.34 -1.41
CA GLU A 206 24.09 -5.06 -0.14
C GLU A 206 22.73 -5.14 0.55
N PRO A 207 22.31 -6.32 1.04
CA PRO A 207 21.04 -6.48 1.76
C PRO A 207 21.00 -5.64 3.04
N VAL A 208 19.88 -4.93 3.25
CA VAL A 208 19.62 -4.13 4.45
C VAL A 208 18.31 -4.51 5.11
N ALA A 209 18.20 -4.25 6.42
CA ALA A 209 16.93 -4.36 7.13
C ALA A 209 15.95 -3.29 6.64
N ILE A 210 14.67 -3.66 6.55
CA ILE A 210 13.58 -2.73 6.30
C ILE A 210 12.95 -2.39 7.64
N GLU A 211 13.04 -1.14 8.04
CA GLU A 211 12.39 -0.65 9.24
C GLU A 211 10.92 -0.33 8.96
N LYS A 212 10.04 -0.74 9.87
CA LYS A 212 8.65 -0.32 9.85
C LYS A 212 8.59 1.11 10.40
N ALA A 213 8.18 2.04 9.59
CA ALA A 213 8.15 3.47 9.91
C ALA A 213 6.76 4.05 9.65
N ASP A 214 6.43 5.16 10.31
CA ASP A 214 5.10 5.78 10.28
C ASP A 214 3.98 4.74 10.40
N ILE A 215 4.14 3.80 11.34
CA ILE A 215 3.21 2.71 11.69
C ILE A 215 3.00 1.70 10.55
N GLY A 216 2.84 2.15 9.33
CA GLY A 216 2.38 1.33 8.21
C GLY A 216 3.31 1.26 7.01
N PHE A 217 4.44 1.94 7.03
CA PHE A 217 5.30 2.13 5.85
C PHE A 217 6.71 1.63 6.09
N MET A 218 7.60 1.88 5.13
CA MET A 218 8.95 1.33 5.13
C MET A 218 10.00 2.43 5.15
N ALA A 219 11.10 2.17 5.85
CA ALA A 219 12.31 2.96 5.73
C ALA A 219 13.53 2.03 5.64
N VAL A 220 14.61 2.50 5.02
CA VAL A 220 15.90 1.78 4.96
C VAL A 220 17.04 2.70 5.33
N PRO A 221 18.07 2.19 6.05
CA PRO A 221 19.24 2.97 6.38
C PRO A 221 20.13 3.17 5.14
N VAL A 222 20.64 4.40 5.00
CA VAL A 222 21.65 4.77 4.00
C VAL A 222 22.83 5.46 4.67
N ALA A 223 24.01 5.27 4.16
CA ALA A 223 25.21 6.00 4.58
C ALA A 223 25.24 7.39 3.93
N ALA A 224 26.12 8.27 4.43
CA ALA A 224 26.41 9.54 3.76
C ALA A 224 26.95 9.32 2.34
N GLY A 225 26.54 10.16 1.41
CA GLY A 225 26.89 10.08 -0.02
C GLY A 225 25.77 9.51 -0.87
N ASP A 226 26.15 9.03 -2.07
CA ASP A 226 25.19 8.50 -3.04
C ASP A 226 24.79 7.06 -2.69
N SER A 227 23.50 6.79 -2.72
CA SER A 227 22.92 5.48 -2.45
C SER A 227 21.94 5.08 -3.55
N GLU A 228 22.08 3.83 -3.99
CA GLU A 228 21.16 3.14 -4.89
C GLU A 228 20.34 2.14 -4.08
N ILE A 229 19.02 2.34 -4.04
CA ILE A 229 18.10 1.57 -3.20
C ILE A 229 17.21 0.72 -4.09
N THR A 230 17.16 -0.59 -3.84
CA THR A 230 16.29 -1.51 -4.56
C THR A 230 15.41 -2.29 -3.59
N PHE A 231 14.11 -2.24 -3.80
CA PHE A 231 13.14 -3.08 -3.11
C PHE A 231 12.57 -4.14 -4.04
N THR A 232 12.50 -5.38 -3.54
CA THR A 232 11.92 -6.51 -4.28
C THR A 232 10.85 -7.19 -3.43
N TYR A 233 9.67 -7.43 -4.02
CA TYR A 233 8.55 -8.09 -3.34
C TYR A 233 8.40 -9.54 -3.77
N HIS A 234 8.31 -10.42 -2.80
CA HIS A 234 8.01 -11.83 -2.97
C HIS A 234 6.80 -12.22 -2.12
N THR A 235 5.73 -12.66 -2.78
CA THR A 235 4.52 -13.09 -2.05
C THR A 235 4.86 -14.22 -1.06
N PRO A 236 4.65 -14.00 0.25
CA PRO A 236 4.92 -15.02 1.27
C PRO A 236 4.13 -16.31 0.99
N GLY A 237 4.78 -17.46 1.19
CA GLY A 237 4.15 -18.77 1.00
C GLY A 237 3.94 -19.22 -0.44
N LEU A 238 4.12 -18.37 -1.46
CA LEU A 238 3.85 -18.74 -2.87
C LEU A 238 4.66 -19.96 -3.32
N LYS A 239 5.96 -20.00 -3.03
CA LYS A 239 6.82 -21.14 -3.40
C LYS A 239 6.40 -22.43 -2.69
N ALA A 240 6.11 -22.34 -1.39
CA ALA A 240 5.63 -23.50 -0.62
C ALA A 240 4.27 -24.00 -1.12
N GLY A 241 3.34 -23.10 -1.38
CA GLY A 241 2.03 -23.43 -1.95
C GLY A 241 2.13 -24.09 -3.34
N ALA A 242 3.01 -23.60 -4.19
CA ALA A 242 3.26 -24.20 -5.52
C ALA A 242 3.81 -25.63 -5.39
N LEU A 243 4.77 -25.87 -4.48
CA LEU A 243 5.31 -27.21 -4.23
C LEU A 243 4.26 -28.18 -3.69
N LEU A 244 3.42 -27.73 -2.73
CA LEU A 244 2.32 -28.53 -2.19
C LEU A 244 1.29 -28.85 -3.26
N SER A 245 0.94 -27.90 -4.11
CA SER A 245 0.00 -28.11 -5.23
C SER A 245 0.55 -29.13 -6.24
N LEU A 246 1.84 -29.01 -6.59
CA LEU A 246 2.50 -29.97 -7.47
C LEU A 246 2.50 -31.38 -6.86
N GLY A 247 2.83 -31.50 -5.56
CA GLY A 247 2.75 -32.75 -4.82
C GLY A 247 1.35 -33.36 -4.83
N GLY A 248 0.32 -32.54 -4.60
CA GLY A 248 -1.08 -32.93 -4.68
C GLY A 248 -1.47 -33.43 -6.06
N LEU A 249 -1.03 -32.79 -7.13
CA LEU A 249 -1.27 -33.24 -8.51
C LEU A 249 -0.62 -34.61 -8.80
N VAL A 250 0.61 -34.83 -8.34
CA VAL A 250 1.31 -36.11 -8.48
C VAL A 250 0.57 -37.22 -7.74
N LEU A 251 0.15 -36.98 -6.50
CA LEU A 251 -0.63 -37.94 -5.72
C LEU A 251 -1.97 -38.24 -6.38
N PHE A 252 -2.65 -37.23 -6.90
CA PHE A 252 -3.93 -37.41 -7.61
C PHE A 252 -3.76 -38.23 -8.90
N ALA A 253 -2.74 -37.94 -9.69
CA ALA A 253 -2.42 -38.74 -10.88
C ALA A 253 -2.10 -40.20 -10.52
N GLY A 254 -1.32 -40.41 -9.45
CA GLY A 254 -1.04 -41.73 -8.89
C GLY A 254 -2.32 -42.49 -8.49
N TYR A 255 -3.20 -41.81 -7.76
CA TYR A 255 -4.51 -42.36 -7.37
C TYR A 255 -5.34 -42.76 -8.59
N LEU A 256 -5.49 -41.89 -9.59
CA LEU A 256 -6.25 -42.22 -10.81
C LEU A 256 -5.66 -43.41 -11.56
N THR A 257 -4.33 -43.49 -11.61
CA THR A 257 -3.64 -44.61 -12.24
C THR A 257 -3.92 -45.93 -11.51
N VAL A 258 -3.78 -45.94 -10.17
CA VAL A 258 -4.06 -47.12 -9.33
C VAL A 258 -5.54 -47.52 -9.42
N ALA A 259 -6.46 -46.53 -9.31
CA ALA A 259 -7.90 -46.78 -9.43
C ALA A 259 -8.27 -47.33 -10.82
N GLY A 260 -7.67 -46.80 -11.89
CA GLY A 260 -7.87 -47.30 -13.24
C GLY A 260 -7.38 -48.74 -13.41
N ILE A 261 -6.21 -49.09 -12.85
CA ILE A 261 -5.70 -50.48 -12.86
C ILE A 261 -6.60 -51.40 -12.03
N TYR A 262 -7.02 -50.95 -10.84
CA TYR A 262 -7.90 -51.69 -9.96
C TYR A 262 -9.25 -52.01 -10.64
N ASN A 263 -9.92 -51.01 -11.21
CA ASN A 263 -11.18 -51.15 -11.92
C ASN A 263 -11.07 -52.03 -13.18
N LYS A 264 -9.91 -52.01 -13.85
CA LYS A 264 -9.64 -52.89 -14.98
C LYS A 264 -9.49 -54.35 -14.54
N ARG A 265 -8.93 -54.60 -13.34
CA ARG A 265 -8.76 -55.95 -12.77
C ARG A 265 -10.03 -56.48 -12.08
N HIS A 266 -10.88 -55.58 -11.60
CA HIS A 266 -12.13 -55.88 -10.91
C HIS A 266 -13.28 -55.13 -11.60
N PRO A 267 -13.69 -55.53 -12.83
CA PRO A 267 -14.79 -54.87 -13.50
C PRO A 267 -16.07 -55.05 -12.69
N ASN A 268 -16.72 -53.92 -12.35
CA ASN A 268 -18.06 -53.97 -11.74
C ASN A 268 -18.98 -54.82 -12.64
N PRO A 269 -19.78 -55.78 -12.08
CA PRO A 269 -20.79 -56.42 -12.84
C PRO A 269 -21.70 -55.35 -13.43
N LYS A 270 -21.91 -55.41 -14.75
CA LYS A 270 -22.81 -54.48 -15.43
C LYS A 270 -24.14 -54.50 -14.69
N THR A 271 -24.56 -53.38 -14.14
CA THR A 271 -25.94 -53.23 -13.69
C THR A 271 -26.80 -53.50 -14.91
N GLU A 272 -27.50 -54.65 -14.91
CA GLU A 272 -28.49 -54.91 -15.94
C GLU A 272 -29.43 -53.70 -15.92
N SER A 273 -29.52 -53.05 -17.07
CA SER A 273 -30.52 -52.01 -17.27
C SER A 273 -31.87 -52.64 -16.97
N ILE A 274 -32.51 -52.16 -15.89
CA ILE A 274 -33.92 -52.47 -15.66
C ILE A 274 -34.65 -51.89 -16.86
N CYS A 275 -34.94 -52.77 -17.81
CA CYS A 275 -35.80 -52.46 -18.95
C CYS A 275 -37.12 -51.94 -18.39
N CYS A 276 -37.53 -50.80 -18.89
CA CYS A 276 -38.83 -50.22 -18.66
C CYS A 276 -39.89 -51.29 -18.86
N VAL A 277 -40.66 -51.53 -17.80
CA VAL A 277 -41.87 -52.36 -17.90
C VAL A 277 -42.83 -51.59 -18.81
N ASP A 278 -43.09 -52.21 -19.98
CA ASP A 278 -44.03 -51.72 -20.99
C ASP A 278 -45.47 -51.87 -20.42
N TYR A 279 -46.05 -50.76 -19.97
CA TYR A 279 -47.48 -50.69 -19.69
C TYR A 279 -48.20 -50.41 -21.00
N SER A 280 -48.26 -51.42 -21.86
CA SER A 280 -49.19 -51.44 -22.99
C SER A 280 -50.38 -52.35 -22.69
N THR A 281 -51.51 -51.71 -22.48
CA THR A 281 -52.85 -52.05 -22.86
C THR A 281 -53.47 -53.35 -22.34
N GLU A 282 -54.45 -53.23 -21.49
CA GLU A 282 -55.71 -53.96 -21.60
C GLU A 282 -56.88 -52.96 -21.48
N GLU A 283 -57.25 -52.37 -22.63
CA GLU A 283 -58.61 -52.03 -22.94
C GLU A 283 -59.27 -53.24 -23.55
N THR A 284 -60.20 -53.83 -22.83
CA THR A 284 -61.34 -54.50 -23.46
C THR A 284 -62.49 -54.61 -22.49
N ALA A 285 -63.57 -53.95 -22.86
CA ALA A 285 -64.97 -54.39 -22.91
C ALA A 285 -65.69 -54.83 -21.62
N ASN A 286 -66.53 -54.02 -21.07
CA ASN A 286 -68.02 -54.09 -21.13
C ASN A 286 -68.62 -52.83 -20.55
#